data_570c6dfc57bc508e505f0050304c13da
#
_entry.id   570c6dfc57bc508e505f0050304c13da
#
_cell.length_a   1.000
_cell.length_b   1.000
_cell.length_c   1.000
_cell.angle_alpha   90.00
_cell.angle_beta   90.00
_cell.angle_gamma   90.00
#
_symmetry.space_group_name_H-M   'P 1'
#
loop_
_entity.id
_entity.type
_entity.pdbx_description
1 polymer ?
#
loop_
_entity_poly.entity_id
_entity_poly.type
_entity_poly.pdbx_seq_one_letter_code
_entity_poly.pdbx_strand_id
1 'polypeptide(L)'
;MSRGFGVTAGLDPEIASPLAARCQELGYSSMWSNDHPGASGLETLAEYAKGADRVDLGVAVIALDRQSPEQIASEVDRLGLDRDRLWLGLGAGFTEKPLTTMREALPGIREALPGIRLVLAAMGPKMSALGGAEWDGVFFNWMIPEFAAQAREWVEQGARDAGREPPPVFGYARTAVGTDAEGRLAEDESFYRDMHQGYRSHFERQAAPEGTVGVAAENAGDAQEELSRYRGLDTVVVRALASATFEDMGALARALTTTVSRAR
;
A
#
# COMPACT_ATOMS: atom_id res chain seq x y z
N MET A 1 -2.80 -0.04 -15.70
CA MET A 1 -2.21 0.25 -14.37
C MET A 1 -2.94 1.43 -13.79
N SER A 2 -3.60 1.26 -12.66
CA SER A 2 -4.29 2.34 -11.95
C SER A 2 -3.35 3.04 -10.94
N ARG A 3 -3.79 4.17 -10.39
CA ARG A 3 -3.02 4.94 -9.42
C ARG A 3 -3.80 5.11 -8.12
N GLY A 4 -3.20 4.68 -7.02
CA GLY A 4 -3.64 5.00 -5.67
C GLY A 4 -2.79 6.10 -5.05
N PHE A 5 -3.27 6.72 -3.99
CA PHE A 5 -2.52 7.69 -3.20
C PHE A 5 -2.50 7.26 -1.73
N GLY A 6 -1.35 7.34 -1.09
CA GLY A 6 -1.17 6.87 0.28
C GLY A 6 -0.36 7.83 1.14
N VAL A 7 -0.78 7.98 2.39
CA VAL A 7 -0.05 8.74 3.41
C VAL A 7 0.07 7.94 4.69
N THR A 8 0.84 8.44 5.66
CA THR A 8 0.96 7.80 6.97
C THR A 8 -0.34 7.92 7.76
N ALA A 9 -0.61 6.96 8.64
CA ALA A 9 -1.72 7.04 9.59
C ALA A 9 -1.52 8.22 10.55
N GLY A 10 -2.64 8.72 11.11
CA GLY A 10 -2.64 9.84 12.02
C GLY A 10 -2.56 11.21 11.35
N LEU A 11 -2.84 11.28 10.04
CA LEU A 11 -2.98 12.57 9.37
C LEU A 11 -4.15 13.35 9.96
N ASP A 12 -3.94 14.65 10.20
CA ASP A 12 -4.96 15.54 10.74
C ASP A 12 -6.25 15.46 9.89
N PRO A 13 -7.43 15.29 10.52
CA PRO A 13 -8.72 15.27 9.81
C PRO A 13 -8.97 16.48 8.91
N GLU A 14 -8.47 17.67 9.28
CA GLU A 14 -8.56 18.88 8.47
C GLU A 14 -7.75 18.78 7.16
N ILE A 15 -6.81 17.85 7.11
CA ILE A 15 -6.01 17.54 5.91
C ILE A 15 -6.55 16.29 5.21
N ALA A 16 -6.83 15.22 5.96
CA ALA A 16 -7.17 13.90 5.41
C ALA A 16 -8.41 13.93 4.51
N SER A 17 -9.51 14.52 4.99
CA SER A 17 -10.77 14.58 4.25
C SER A 17 -10.67 15.44 2.98
N PRO A 18 -10.15 16.69 3.01
CA PRO A 18 -9.94 17.47 1.78
C PRO A 18 -8.96 16.83 0.80
N LEU A 19 -7.91 16.14 1.30
CA LEU A 19 -6.97 15.43 0.44
C LEU A 19 -7.63 14.27 -0.31
N ALA A 20 -8.49 13.51 0.37
CA ALA A 20 -9.25 12.42 -0.26
C ALA A 20 -10.20 12.95 -1.34
N ALA A 21 -10.93 14.04 -1.07
CA ALA A 21 -11.75 14.71 -2.06
C ALA A 21 -10.93 15.14 -3.30
N ARG A 22 -9.77 15.74 -3.06
CA ARG A 22 -8.85 16.15 -4.12
C ARG A 22 -8.34 14.96 -4.94
N CYS A 23 -7.94 13.88 -4.31
CA CYS A 23 -7.48 12.67 -5.00
C CYS A 23 -8.60 12.06 -5.86
N GLN A 24 -9.83 12.01 -5.34
CA GLN A 24 -10.99 11.57 -6.11
C GLN A 24 -11.24 12.44 -7.36
N GLU A 25 -11.19 13.77 -7.22
CA GLU A 25 -11.32 14.71 -8.35
C GLU A 25 -10.23 14.50 -9.41
N LEU A 26 -9.02 14.18 -8.98
CA LEU A 26 -7.86 13.91 -9.83
C LEU A 26 -7.89 12.53 -10.50
N GLY A 27 -8.85 11.67 -10.15
CA GLY A 27 -9.02 10.36 -10.77
C GLY A 27 -8.17 9.25 -10.16
N TYR A 28 -7.68 9.41 -8.94
CA TYR A 28 -7.10 8.28 -8.20
C TYR A 28 -8.16 7.22 -7.95
N SER A 29 -7.79 5.95 -8.10
CA SER A 29 -8.70 4.82 -7.90
C SER A 29 -8.90 4.45 -6.45
N SER A 30 -7.93 4.80 -5.59
CA SER A 30 -7.93 4.38 -4.18
C SER A 30 -7.10 5.31 -3.30
N MET A 31 -7.50 5.40 -2.03
CA MET A 31 -6.77 6.08 -0.96
C MET A 31 -6.28 5.06 0.05
N TRP A 32 -5.00 5.17 0.45
CA TRP A 32 -4.36 4.19 1.31
C TRP A 32 -3.73 4.83 2.55
N SER A 33 -3.72 4.08 3.64
CA SER A 33 -2.94 4.39 4.84
C SER A 33 -2.18 3.15 5.31
N ASN A 34 -1.12 3.34 6.10
CA ASN A 34 -0.56 2.26 6.89
C ASN A 34 -1.23 2.21 8.27
N ASP A 35 -0.80 1.25 9.08
CA ASP A 35 -1.15 1.15 10.51
C ASP A 35 0.16 0.98 11.30
N HIS A 36 0.27 1.67 12.44
CA HIS A 36 1.44 1.57 13.31
C HIS A 36 1.07 1.87 14.78
N PRO A 37 1.93 1.54 15.77
CA PRO A 37 1.59 1.69 17.18
C PRO A 37 1.15 3.10 17.63
N GLY A 38 1.53 4.12 16.88
CA GLY A 38 1.19 5.52 17.19
C GLY A 38 -0.09 6.04 16.55
N ALA A 39 -0.66 5.33 15.54
CA ALA A 39 -1.86 5.79 14.84
C ALA A 39 -2.57 4.66 14.08
N SER A 40 -3.90 4.70 14.09
CA SER A 40 -4.77 3.75 13.41
C SER A 40 -4.92 4.09 11.92
N GLY A 41 -4.62 3.11 11.06
CA GLY A 41 -4.91 3.20 9.64
C GLY A 41 -6.41 3.27 9.37
N LEU A 42 -7.23 2.51 10.10
CA LEU A 42 -8.68 2.51 9.93
C LEU A 42 -9.32 3.87 10.29
N GLU A 43 -8.85 4.53 11.35
CA GLU A 43 -9.31 5.89 11.66
C GLU A 43 -8.95 6.87 10.54
N THR A 44 -7.77 6.75 9.97
CA THR A 44 -7.39 7.56 8.80
C THR A 44 -8.28 7.29 7.59
N LEU A 45 -8.66 6.03 7.33
CA LEU A 45 -9.62 5.71 6.26
C LEU A 45 -11.01 6.30 6.52
N ALA A 46 -11.45 6.37 7.79
CA ALA A 46 -12.73 6.99 8.14
C ALA A 46 -12.73 8.50 7.82
N GLU A 47 -11.58 9.18 8.02
CA GLU A 47 -11.44 10.58 7.58
C GLU A 47 -11.44 10.70 6.05
N TYR A 48 -10.80 9.79 5.32
CA TYR A 48 -10.88 9.78 3.85
C TYR A 48 -12.32 9.57 3.34
N ALA A 49 -13.08 8.68 4.00
CA ALA A 49 -14.46 8.39 3.63
C ALA A 49 -15.38 9.62 3.71
N LYS A 50 -15.09 10.59 4.58
CA LYS A 50 -15.82 11.86 4.67
C LYS A 50 -15.62 12.75 3.46
N GLY A 51 -14.44 12.69 2.84
CA GLY A 51 -14.08 13.53 1.69
C GLY A 51 -14.29 12.87 0.32
N ALA A 52 -14.34 11.53 0.28
CA ALA A 52 -14.41 10.79 -0.97
C ALA A 52 -15.36 9.59 -0.85
N ASP A 53 -16.31 9.50 -1.77
CA ASP A 53 -17.40 8.50 -1.77
C ASP A 53 -17.29 7.44 -2.87
N ARG A 54 -16.37 7.61 -3.83
CA ARG A 54 -16.24 6.74 -5.01
C ARG A 54 -14.92 6.00 -5.13
N VAL A 55 -13.88 6.41 -4.39
CA VAL A 55 -12.59 5.71 -4.41
C VAL A 55 -12.58 4.55 -3.43
N ASP A 56 -11.83 3.51 -3.73
CA ASP A 56 -11.57 2.45 -2.77
C ASP A 56 -10.71 2.98 -1.60
N LEU A 57 -10.90 2.38 -0.44
CA LEU A 57 -10.15 2.71 0.78
C LEU A 57 -9.30 1.51 1.18
N GLY A 58 -8.03 1.71 1.43
CA GLY A 58 -7.12 0.63 1.79
C GLY A 58 -6.24 0.92 2.99
N VAL A 59 -6.03 -0.07 3.84
CA VAL A 59 -4.97 -0.05 4.83
C VAL A 59 -3.91 -1.07 4.48
N ALA A 60 -2.64 -0.68 4.50
CA ALA A 60 -1.53 -1.58 4.22
C ALA A 60 -0.33 -1.26 5.12
N VAL A 61 -0.15 -1.99 6.23
CA VAL A 61 -0.94 -3.17 6.62
C VAL A 61 -1.19 -3.16 8.13
N ILE A 62 -2.26 -3.80 8.56
CA ILE A 62 -2.49 -4.08 9.98
C ILE A 62 -1.74 -5.38 10.32
N ALA A 63 -0.98 -5.36 11.40
CA ALA A 63 -0.21 -6.51 11.84
C ALA A 63 -1.01 -7.36 12.84
N LEU A 64 -1.16 -8.66 12.56
CA LEU A 64 -1.97 -9.58 13.35
C LEU A 64 -1.38 -9.91 14.73
N ASP A 65 -0.09 -9.60 14.96
CA ASP A 65 0.53 -9.67 16.29
C ASP A 65 0.10 -8.52 17.21
N ARG A 66 -0.56 -7.48 16.67
CA ARG A 66 -1.05 -6.31 17.41
C ARG A 66 -2.56 -6.26 17.53
N GLN A 67 -3.30 -6.73 16.53
CA GLN A 67 -4.76 -6.66 16.48
C GLN A 67 -5.33 -7.98 15.98
N SER A 68 -6.29 -8.55 16.73
CA SER A 68 -7.01 -9.74 16.29
C SER A 68 -8.01 -9.40 15.18
N PRO A 69 -8.44 -10.39 14.36
CA PRO A 69 -9.48 -10.19 13.36
C PRO A 69 -10.78 -9.61 13.93
N GLU A 70 -11.17 -10.01 15.13
CA GLU A 70 -12.39 -9.52 15.82
C GLU A 70 -12.24 -8.06 16.25
N GLN A 71 -11.05 -7.66 16.70
CA GLN A 71 -10.76 -6.26 17.02
C GLN A 71 -10.84 -5.39 15.77
N ILE A 72 -10.27 -5.86 14.65
CA ILE A 72 -10.33 -5.17 13.36
C ILE A 72 -11.78 -5.05 12.89
N ALA A 73 -12.59 -6.13 13.00
CA ALA A 73 -14.01 -6.11 12.63
C ALA A 73 -14.81 -5.10 13.47
N SER A 74 -14.59 -5.11 14.79
CA SER A 74 -15.24 -4.16 15.71
C SER A 74 -14.89 -2.71 15.36
N GLU A 75 -13.64 -2.45 14.95
CA GLU A 75 -13.18 -1.12 14.59
C GLU A 75 -13.77 -0.66 13.25
N VAL A 76 -13.85 -1.54 12.26
CA VAL A 76 -14.51 -1.27 10.97
C VAL A 76 -15.96 -0.87 11.18
N ASP A 77 -16.69 -1.62 12.04
CA ASP A 77 -18.10 -1.34 12.35
C ASP A 77 -18.24 -0.04 13.18
N ARG A 78 -17.40 0.18 14.19
CA ARG A 78 -17.39 1.41 15.01
C ARG A 78 -17.19 2.66 14.15
N LEU A 79 -16.31 2.58 13.15
CA LEU A 79 -15.99 3.69 12.26
C LEU A 79 -16.99 3.84 11.11
N GLY A 80 -17.90 2.90 10.92
CA GLY A 80 -18.89 2.93 9.84
C GLY A 80 -18.27 2.85 8.45
N LEU A 81 -17.14 2.14 8.30
CA LEU A 81 -16.46 1.99 7.04
C LEU A 81 -17.27 1.10 6.07
N ASP A 82 -17.44 1.59 4.85
CA ASP A 82 -18.12 0.87 3.78
C ASP A 82 -17.30 -0.35 3.35
N ARG A 83 -17.78 -1.56 3.68
CA ARG A 83 -17.10 -2.83 3.42
C ARG A 83 -16.89 -3.09 1.94
N ASP A 84 -17.79 -2.64 1.07
CA ASP A 84 -17.70 -2.82 -0.40
C ASP A 84 -16.56 -2.02 -1.02
N ARG A 85 -16.14 -0.95 -0.35
CA ARG A 85 -15.02 -0.11 -0.78
C ARG A 85 -13.70 -0.45 -0.08
N LEU A 86 -13.71 -1.35 0.90
CA LEU A 86 -12.58 -1.58 1.79
C LEU A 86 -11.65 -2.68 1.28
N TRP A 87 -10.36 -2.39 1.28
CA TRP A 87 -9.26 -3.32 1.13
C TRP A 87 -8.47 -3.41 2.44
N LEU A 88 -8.55 -4.53 3.15
CA LEU A 88 -7.80 -4.73 4.38
C LEU A 88 -6.49 -5.47 4.10
N GLY A 89 -5.39 -4.74 4.11
CA GLY A 89 -4.06 -5.29 4.06
C GLY A 89 -3.63 -5.82 5.42
N LEU A 90 -3.31 -7.11 5.48
CA LEU A 90 -2.93 -7.81 6.69
C LEU A 90 -1.52 -8.38 6.57
N GLY A 91 -0.78 -8.32 7.67
CA GLY A 91 0.56 -8.88 7.78
C GLY A 91 0.74 -9.65 9.07
N ALA A 92 1.70 -10.58 9.09
CA ALA A 92 1.99 -11.41 10.25
C ALA A 92 2.58 -10.63 11.45
N GLY A 93 3.05 -9.39 11.21
CA GLY A 93 3.87 -8.71 12.20
C GLY A 93 5.26 -9.34 12.34
N PHE A 94 5.84 -9.24 13.54
CA PHE A 94 7.18 -9.74 13.83
C PHE A 94 7.16 -11.16 14.42
N THR A 95 6.49 -12.09 13.76
CA THR A 95 6.44 -13.49 14.18
C THR A 95 7.59 -14.30 13.59
N GLU A 96 7.97 -15.40 14.27
CA GLU A 96 9.03 -16.31 13.80
C GLU A 96 8.64 -17.08 12.53
N LYS A 97 7.33 -17.36 12.35
CA LYS A 97 6.80 -18.17 11.25
C LYS A 97 5.72 -17.44 10.45
N PRO A 98 6.06 -16.30 9.81
CA PRO A 98 5.06 -15.42 9.22
C PRO A 98 4.19 -16.11 8.16
N LEU A 99 4.76 -17.01 7.34
CA LEU A 99 4.01 -17.75 6.33
C LEU A 99 2.96 -18.70 6.94
N THR A 100 3.33 -19.43 7.98
CA THR A 100 2.43 -20.32 8.71
C THR A 100 1.33 -19.53 9.40
N THR A 101 1.72 -18.44 10.09
CA THR A 101 0.77 -17.53 10.75
C THR A 101 -0.30 -17.04 9.81
N MET A 102 0.08 -16.52 8.63
CA MET A 102 -0.90 -15.97 7.69
C MET A 102 -1.79 -17.02 7.05
N ARG A 103 -1.26 -18.21 6.78
CA ARG A 103 -2.05 -19.32 6.24
C ARG A 103 -3.07 -19.83 7.26
N GLU A 104 -2.65 -20.05 8.50
CA GLU A 104 -3.52 -20.59 9.55
C GLU A 104 -4.57 -19.58 10.03
N ALA A 105 -4.26 -18.27 9.97
CA ALA A 105 -5.17 -17.22 10.39
C ALA A 105 -6.30 -16.95 9.37
N LEU A 106 -6.08 -17.22 8.08
CA LEU A 106 -7.01 -16.80 7.01
C LEU A 106 -8.46 -17.26 7.19
N PRO A 107 -8.77 -18.51 7.61
CA PRO A 107 -10.16 -18.92 7.85
C PRO A 107 -10.85 -18.06 8.92
N GLY A 108 -10.20 -17.83 10.06
CA GLY A 108 -10.72 -16.98 11.13
C GLY A 108 -10.86 -15.51 10.72
N ILE A 109 -9.92 -15.00 9.91
CA ILE A 109 -10.00 -13.65 9.36
C ILE A 109 -11.25 -13.52 8.46
N ARG A 110 -11.51 -14.47 7.57
CA ARG A 110 -12.68 -14.45 6.69
C ARG A 110 -14.00 -14.57 7.47
N GLU A 111 -14.01 -15.33 8.56
CA GLU A 111 -15.17 -15.45 9.46
C GLU A 111 -15.46 -14.12 10.18
N ALA A 112 -14.42 -13.46 10.70
CA ALA A 112 -14.56 -12.19 11.42
C ALA A 112 -14.87 -10.98 10.51
N LEU A 113 -14.39 -11.02 9.26
CA LEU A 113 -14.43 -9.90 8.30
C LEU A 113 -15.20 -10.28 7.01
N PRO A 114 -16.47 -10.74 7.11
CA PRO A 114 -17.21 -11.17 5.94
C PRO A 114 -17.46 -10.02 4.97
N GLY A 115 -17.31 -10.28 3.67
CA GLY A 115 -17.56 -9.32 2.59
C GLY A 115 -16.46 -8.28 2.37
N ILE A 116 -15.41 -8.27 3.20
CA ILE A 116 -14.26 -7.37 3.02
C ILE A 116 -13.21 -8.02 2.13
N ARG A 117 -12.62 -7.26 1.22
CA ARG A 117 -11.52 -7.71 0.37
C ARG A 117 -10.22 -7.73 1.18
N LEU A 118 -9.62 -8.90 1.32
CA LEU A 118 -8.45 -9.16 2.15
C LEU A 118 -7.17 -9.17 1.30
N VAL A 119 -6.20 -8.37 1.67
CA VAL A 119 -4.94 -8.21 0.94
C VAL A 119 -3.77 -8.71 1.80
N LEU A 120 -2.95 -9.60 1.26
CA LEU A 120 -1.79 -10.12 1.97
C LEU A 120 -0.56 -9.23 1.75
N ALA A 121 0.06 -8.79 2.84
CA ALA A 121 1.38 -8.16 2.79
C ALA A 121 2.45 -9.17 2.39
N ALA A 122 3.19 -8.89 1.33
CA ALA A 122 4.22 -9.79 0.83
C ALA A 122 5.52 -9.05 0.50
N MET A 123 6.65 -9.66 0.82
CA MET A 123 7.99 -9.16 0.49
C MET A 123 8.89 -10.24 -0.15
N GLY A 124 8.43 -11.47 -0.26
CA GLY A 124 9.23 -12.56 -0.78
C GLY A 124 8.40 -13.66 -1.45
N PRO A 125 9.06 -14.62 -2.15
CA PRO A 125 8.40 -15.54 -3.07
C PRO A 125 7.30 -16.38 -2.43
N LYS A 126 7.55 -16.93 -1.24
CA LYS A 126 6.57 -17.80 -0.58
C LYS A 126 5.31 -17.07 -0.13
N MET A 127 5.46 -15.83 0.38
CA MET A 127 4.33 -15.01 0.81
C MET A 127 3.56 -14.49 -0.40
N SER A 128 4.25 -14.10 -1.49
CA SER A 128 3.61 -13.70 -2.74
C SER A 128 2.81 -14.85 -3.35
N ALA A 129 3.37 -16.06 -3.39
CA ALA A 129 2.65 -17.24 -3.88
C ALA A 129 1.43 -17.58 -3.01
N LEU A 130 1.55 -17.48 -1.66
CA LEU A 130 0.39 -17.65 -0.76
C LEU A 130 -0.70 -16.62 -1.06
N GLY A 131 -0.32 -15.37 -1.28
CA GLY A 131 -1.26 -14.32 -1.66
C GLY A 131 -2.00 -14.64 -2.96
N GLY A 132 -1.27 -15.11 -3.96
CA GLY A 132 -1.84 -15.57 -5.23
C GLY A 132 -2.80 -16.74 -5.07
N ALA A 133 -2.45 -17.70 -4.21
CA ALA A 133 -3.23 -18.92 -4.01
C ALA A 133 -4.54 -18.71 -3.24
N GLU A 134 -4.57 -17.83 -2.23
CA GLU A 134 -5.62 -17.85 -1.21
C GLU A 134 -6.26 -16.50 -0.89
N TRP A 135 -5.65 -15.36 -1.26
CA TRP A 135 -6.08 -14.01 -0.87
C TRP A 135 -6.78 -13.26 -2.01
N ASP A 136 -7.51 -12.20 -1.65
CA ASP A 136 -8.26 -11.39 -2.62
C ASP A 136 -7.38 -10.32 -3.30
N GLY A 137 -6.18 -10.08 -2.74
CA GLY A 137 -5.15 -9.20 -3.29
C GLY A 137 -3.80 -9.42 -2.63
N VAL A 138 -2.76 -8.86 -3.22
CA VAL A 138 -1.40 -8.84 -2.66
C VAL A 138 -0.89 -7.40 -2.59
N PHE A 139 -0.26 -7.04 -1.49
CA PHE A 139 0.31 -5.71 -1.31
C PHE A 139 1.82 -5.79 -1.11
N PHE A 140 2.54 -5.12 -1.99
CA PHE A 140 3.99 -5.00 -1.93
C PHE A 140 4.44 -3.70 -1.29
N ASN A 141 5.56 -3.76 -0.60
CA ASN A 141 6.18 -2.61 0.03
C ASN A 141 7.69 -2.63 -0.23
N TRP A 142 8.28 -1.46 -0.46
CA TRP A 142 9.71 -1.32 -0.68
C TRP A 142 10.24 -2.20 -1.82
N MET A 143 9.77 -1.98 -3.03
CA MET A 143 10.25 -2.68 -4.23
C MET A 143 10.73 -1.72 -5.30
N ILE A 144 11.81 -2.08 -5.98
CA ILE A 144 12.16 -1.50 -7.27
C ILE A 144 11.25 -2.06 -8.35
N PRO A 145 11.08 -1.37 -9.49
CA PRO A 145 10.19 -1.81 -10.58
C PRO A 145 10.45 -3.24 -11.08
N GLU A 146 11.71 -3.59 -11.24
CA GLU A 146 12.15 -4.90 -11.74
C GLU A 146 11.80 -6.02 -10.76
N PHE A 147 11.98 -5.76 -9.45
CA PHE A 147 11.63 -6.73 -8.41
C PHE A 147 10.11 -6.85 -8.23
N ALA A 148 9.36 -5.78 -8.42
CA ALA A 148 7.90 -5.83 -8.43
C ALA A 148 7.37 -6.70 -9.58
N ALA A 149 7.99 -6.63 -10.77
CA ALA A 149 7.66 -7.50 -11.88
C ALA A 149 7.95 -8.98 -11.56
N GLN A 150 9.10 -9.28 -10.99
CA GLN A 150 9.44 -10.63 -10.54
C GLN A 150 8.48 -11.13 -9.44
N ALA A 151 8.12 -10.27 -8.48
CA ALA A 151 7.20 -10.63 -7.40
C ALA A 151 5.78 -10.90 -7.93
N ARG A 152 5.35 -10.23 -9.01
CA ARG A 152 4.12 -10.52 -9.74
C ARG A 152 4.10 -11.96 -10.25
N GLU A 153 5.20 -12.45 -10.81
CA GLU A 153 5.30 -13.83 -11.31
C GLU A 153 5.07 -14.86 -10.19
N TRP A 154 5.54 -14.59 -8.97
CA TRP A 154 5.27 -15.47 -7.82
C TRP A 154 3.80 -15.49 -7.41
N VAL A 155 3.11 -14.35 -7.48
CA VAL A 155 1.65 -14.27 -7.25
C VAL A 155 0.90 -15.10 -8.29
N GLU A 156 1.24 -14.92 -9.57
CA GLU A 156 0.62 -15.64 -10.68
C GLU A 156 0.89 -17.15 -10.60
N GLN A 157 2.11 -17.54 -10.20
CA GLN A 157 2.42 -18.96 -10.00
C GLN A 157 1.59 -19.54 -8.86
N GLY A 158 1.47 -18.86 -7.73
CA GLY A 158 0.61 -19.31 -6.62
C GLY A 158 -0.85 -19.47 -7.03
N ALA A 159 -1.38 -18.54 -7.82
CA ALA A 159 -2.74 -18.61 -8.35
C ALA A 159 -2.92 -19.80 -9.32
N ARG A 160 -1.98 -20.00 -10.25
CA ARG A 160 -1.99 -21.16 -11.17
C ARG A 160 -1.97 -22.49 -10.41
N ASP A 161 -1.11 -22.61 -9.42
CA ASP A 161 -0.99 -23.84 -8.60
C ASP A 161 -2.26 -24.14 -7.81
N ALA A 162 -3.01 -23.09 -7.45
CA ALA A 162 -4.32 -23.18 -6.77
C ALA A 162 -5.51 -23.27 -7.75
N GLY A 163 -5.28 -23.26 -9.08
CA GLY A 163 -6.32 -23.34 -10.09
C GLY A 163 -7.26 -22.13 -10.13
N ARG A 164 -6.76 -20.93 -9.84
CA ARG A 164 -7.56 -19.70 -9.83
C ARG A 164 -6.92 -18.57 -10.65
N GLU A 165 -7.70 -17.55 -11.00
CA GLU A 165 -7.19 -16.34 -11.60
C GLU A 165 -6.33 -15.57 -10.59
N PRO A 166 -5.24 -14.93 -11.06
CA PRO A 166 -4.39 -14.11 -10.21
C PRO A 166 -5.17 -12.92 -9.61
N PRO A 167 -5.05 -12.69 -8.30
CA PRO A 167 -5.66 -11.53 -7.68
C PRO A 167 -4.92 -10.22 -8.05
N PRO A 168 -5.54 -9.04 -7.86
CA PRO A 168 -4.89 -7.77 -8.07
C PRO A 168 -3.68 -7.59 -7.16
N VAL A 169 -2.66 -6.92 -7.71
CA VAL A 169 -1.40 -6.62 -7.02
C VAL A 169 -1.27 -5.11 -6.84
N PHE A 170 -1.12 -4.70 -5.60
CA PHE A 170 -0.90 -3.34 -5.16
C PHE A 170 0.53 -3.17 -4.66
N GLY A 171 1.04 -1.96 -4.67
CA GLY A 171 2.33 -1.70 -4.02
C GLY A 171 2.55 -0.23 -3.73
N TYR A 172 3.18 0.06 -2.60
CA TYR A 172 3.69 1.38 -2.32
C TYR A 172 4.93 1.67 -3.17
N ALA A 173 4.86 2.73 -3.96
CA ALA A 173 6.03 3.43 -4.47
C ALA A 173 6.23 4.70 -3.63
N ARG A 174 7.22 4.67 -2.73
CA ARG A 174 7.57 5.84 -1.95
C ARG A 174 8.08 6.91 -2.90
N THR A 175 7.49 8.09 -2.81
CA THR A 175 7.70 9.11 -3.82
C THR A 175 7.99 10.46 -3.18
N ALA A 176 9.18 10.96 -3.47
CA ALA A 176 9.62 12.31 -3.16
C ALA A 176 9.87 13.09 -4.45
N VAL A 177 9.45 14.35 -4.50
CA VAL A 177 9.66 15.23 -5.67
C VAL A 177 10.19 16.58 -5.21
N GLY A 178 11.09 17.14 -6.00
CA GLY A 178 11.68 18.47 -5.77
C GLY A 178 12.93 18.42 -4.89
N THR A 179 13.18 19.52 -4.20
CA THR A 179 14.40 19.71 -3.40
C THR A 179 14.57 18.57 -2.38
N ASP A 180 15.78 18.03 -2.30
CA ASP A 180 16.17 16.96 -1.39
C ASP A 180 15.30 15.67 -1.48
N ALA A 181 14.79 15.37 -2.66
CA ALA A 181 13.97 14.16 -2.88
C ALA A 181 14.74 12.87 -2.56
N GLU A 182 16.00 12.79 -2.97
CA GLU A 182 16.88 11.65 -2.68
C GLU A 182 17.13 11.49 -1.18
N GLY A 183 17.43 12.59 -0.47
CA GLY A 183 17.65 12.56 0.98
C GLY A 183 16.42 12.08 1.74
N ARG A 184 15.22 12.56 1.40
CA ARG A 184 13.96 12.11 2.01
C ARG A 184 13.66 10.63 1.76
N LEU A 185 13.96 10.14 0.55
CA LEU A 185 13.78 8.71 0.25
C LEU A 185 14.79 7.86 1.02
N ALA A 186 16.06 8.27 1.05
CA ALA A 186 17.12 7.56 1.76
C ALA A 186 16.87 7.50 3.27
N GLU A 187 16.38 8.58 3.87
CA GLU A 187 16.02 8.62 5.30
C GLU A 187 14.89 7.63 5.63
N ASP A 188 13.79 7.62 4.84
CA ASP A 188 12.67 6.70 5.04
C ASP A 188 13.12 5.23 4.82
N GLU A 189 13.94 4.95 3.80
CA GLU A 189 14.49 3.61 3.55
C GLU A 189 15.38 3.13 4.70
N SER A 190 16.29 3.98 5.17
CA SER A 190 17.21 3.66 6.29
C SER A 190 16.43 3.29 7.55
N PHE A 191 15.39 4.05 7.89
CA PHE A 191 14.52 3.73 9.02
C PHE A 191 13.95 2.31 8.95
N TYR A 192 13.49 1.87 7.77
CA TYR A 192 12.96 0.51 7.60
C TYR A 192 14.05 -0.57 7.59
N ARG A 193 15.23 -0.29 7.05
CA ARG A 193 16.38 -1.22 7.10
C ARG A 193 16.79 -1.53 8.53
N ASP A 194 16.72 -0.54 9.41
CA ASP A 194 17.10 -0.67 10.81
C ASP A 194 16.00 -1.27 11.68
N MET A 195 14.74 -1.14 11.26
CA MET A 195 13.58 -1.57 12.02
C MET A 195 13.56 -3.08 12.29
N HIS A 196 13.86 -3.91 11.27
CA HIS A 196 13.74 -5.37 11.40
C HIS A 196 14.55 -6.12 10.33
N GLN A 197 15.13 -7.28 10.73
CA GLN A 197 15.90 -8.15 9.83
C GLN A 197 15.14 -8.56 8.55
N GLY A 198 13.80 -8.72 8.61
CA GLY A 198 12.99 -9.05 7.45
C GLY A 198 13.03 -7.98 6.36
N TYR A 199 13.04 -6.70 6.75
CA TYR A 199 13.20 -5.59 5.80
C TYR A 199 14.63 -5.57 5.24
N ARG A 200 15.65 -5.70 6.06
CA ARG A 200 17.04 -5.75 5.61
C ARG A 200 17.24 -6.84 4.56
N SER A 201 16.82 -8.06 4.84
CA SER A 201 16.89 -9.17 3.88
C SER A 201 16.05 -8.93 2.62
N HIS A 202 14.96 -8.16 2.73
CA HIS A 202 14.15 -7.80 1.58
C HIS A 202 14.88 -6.80 0.65
N PHE A 203 15.51 -5.78 1.20
CA PHE A 203 16.34 -4.84 0.45
C PHE A 203 17.56 -5.52 -0.19
N GLU A 204 18.26 -6.39 0.55
CA GLU A 204 19.41 -7.15 0.05
C GLU A 204 19.05 -8.02 -1.17
N ARG A 205 17.87 -8.65 -1.17
CA ARG A 205 17.41 -9.46 -2.31
C ARG A 205 17.22 -8.68 -3.60
N GLN A 206 16.94 -7.39 -3.51
CA GLN A 206 16.73 -6.54 -4.67
C GLN A 206 18.03 -6.06 -5.31
N ALA A 207 19.16 -6.18 -4.58
CA ALA A 207 20.47 -5.70 -5.01
C ALA A 207 20.49 -4.22 -5.47
N ALA A 208 19.55 -3.42 -5.00
CA ALA A 208 19.50 -2.00 -5.27
C ALA A 208 20.46 -1.25 -4.34
N PRO A 209 21.08 -0.15 -4.77
CA PRO A 209 21.83 0.73 -3.90
C PRO A 209 20.96 1.23 -2.73
N GLU A 210 21.58 1.48 -1.58
CA GLU A 210 20.87 2.03 -0.44
C GLU A 210 20.33 3.43 -0.75
N GLY A 211 19.12 3.72 -0.27
CA GLY A 211 18.44 4.98 -0.50
C GLY A 211 17.78 5.14 -1.87
N THR A 212 17.69 4.06 -2.68
CA THR A 212 17.15 4.13 -4.04
C THR A 212 15.88 3.31 -4.26
N VAL A 213 15.34 2.64 -3.24
CA VAL A 213 14.14 1.81 -3.38
C VAL A 213 12.88 2.67 -3.26
N GLY A 214 12.51 3.29 -4.36
CA GLY A 214 11.37 4.22 -4.46
C GLY A 214 11.52 5.13 -5.65
N VAL A 215 10.90 6.29 -5.57
CA VAL A 215 10.96 7.35 -6.57
C VAL A 215 11.43 8.64 -5.92
N ALA A 216 12.61 9.10 -6.29
CA ALA A 216 13.14 10.40 -5.96
C ALA A 216 13.42 11.17 -7.26
N ALA A 217 12.76 12.29 -7.47
CA ALA A 217 12.87 13.03 -8.71
C ALA A 217 12.91 14.55 -8.48
N GLU A 218 13.62 15.26 -9.34
CA GLU A 218 13.68 16.74 -9.29
C GLU A 218 12.34 17.39 -9.64
N ASN A 219 11.55 16.73 -10.50
CA ASN A 219 10.28 17.26 -10.98
C ASN A 219 9.22 16.15 -11.17
N ALA A 220 7.98 16.56 -11.37
CA ALA A 220 6.85 15.64 -11.51
C ALA A 220 6.90 14.79 -12.78
N GLY A 221 7.49 15.28 -13.86
CA GLY A 221 7.59 14.54 -15.13
C GLY A 221 8.45 13.30 -14.95
N ASP A 222 9.64 13.47 -14.39
CA ASP A 222 10.58 12.38 -14.10
C ASP A 222 9.97 11.38 -13.10
N ALA A 223 9.29 11.88 -12.05
CA ALA A 223 8.60 11.02 -11.10
C ALA A 223 7.49 10.18 -11.75
N GLN A 224 6.73 10.75 -12.69
CA GLN A 224 5.71 10.01 -13.45
C GLN A 224 6.33 8.93 -14.34
N GLU A 225 7.46 9.23 -14.97
CA GLU A 225 8.19 8.27 -15.79
C GLU A 225 8.65 7.08 -14.92
N GLU A 226 9.30 7.34 -13.79
CA GLU A 226 9.73 6.30 -12.85
C GLU A 226 8.55 5.48 -12.31
N LEU A 227 7.45 6.12 -11.93
CA LEU A 227 6.24 5.42 -11.50
C LEU A 227 5.63 4.54 -12.59
N SER A 228 5.83 4.88 -13.87
CA SER A 228 5.34 4.09 -15.01
C SER A 228 6.08 2.76 -15.22
N ARG A 229 7.26 2.63 -14.63
CA ARG A 229 8.09 1.41 -14.69
C ARG A 229 7.56 0.27 -13.80
N TYR A 230 6.70 0.56 -12.81
CA TYR A 230 6.15 -0.44 -11.90
C TYR A 230 5.09 -1.36 -12.55
N ARG A 231 5.41 -1.92 -13.72
CA ARG A 231 4.49 -2.72 -14.56
C ARG A 231 4.03 -4.03 -13.90
N GLY A 232 4.71 -4.46 -12.83
CA GLY A 232 4.30 -5.62 -12.03
C GLY A 232 3.09 -5.35 -11.12
N LEU A 233 2.63 -4.10 -11.02
CA LEU A 233 1.51 -3.70 -10.17
C LEU A 233 0.27 -3.37 -11.00
N ASP A 234 -0.91 -3.82 -10.57
CA ASP A 234 -2.19 -3.37 -11.13
C ASP A 234 -2.52 -1.95 -10.65
N THR A 235 -2.15 -1.66 -9.39
CA THR A 235 -2.27 -0.32 -8.81
C THR A 235 -0.94 0.09 -8.16
N VAL A 236 -0.34 1.14 -8.68
CA VAL A 236 0.78 1.82 -8.01
C VAL A 236 0.22 2.81 -7.00
N VAL A 237 0.47 2.57 -5.73
CA VAL A 237 0.08 3.49 -4.67
C VAL A 237 1.24 4.46 -4.41
N VAL A 238 1.08 5.69 -4.85
CA VAL A 238 2.04 6.77 -4.55
C VAL A 238 2.05 6.98 -3.04
N ARG A 239 3.12 6.55 -2.39
CA ARG A 239 3.33 6.79 -0.96
C ARG A 239 4.08 8.10 -0.79
N ALA A 240 3.32 9.15 -0.47
CA ALA A 240 3.84 10.50 -0.41
C ALA A 240 4.92 10.68 0.67
N LEU A 241 6.10 11.14 0.25
CA LEU A 241 7.17 11.65 1.11
C LEU A 241 7.20 13.18 1.02
N ALA A 242 6.13 13.80 1.48
CA ALA A 242 5.93 15.24 1.51
C ALA A 242 5.60 15.70 2.93
N SER A 243 5.72 16.99 3.19
CA SER A 243 5.26 17.57 4.46
C SER A 243 3.80 17.27 4.69
N ALA A 244 3.42 17.04 5.96
CA ALA A 244 2.05 16.71 6.36
C ALA A 244 1.14 17.95 6.31
N THR A 245 1.10 18.63 5.17
CA THR A 245 0.22 19.76 4.89
C THR A 245 -0.69 19.44 3.71
N PHE A 246 -1.88 20.01 3.68
CA PHE A 246 -2.78 19.85 2.53
C PHE A 246 -2.18 20.41 1.24
N GLU A 247 -1.41 21.53 1.33
CA GLU A 247 -0.79 22.16 0.18
C GLU A 247 0.25 21.24 -0.47
N ASP A 248 1.19 20.71 0.30
CA ASP A 248 2.30 19.88 -0.20
C ASP A 248 1.79 18.53 -0.72
N MET A 249 0.93 17.85 0.06
CA MET A 249 0.35 16.57 -0.36
C MET A 249 -0.59 16.74 -1.55
N GLY A 250 -1.40 17.79 -1.57
CA GLY A 250 -2.30 18.11 -2.69
C GLY A 250 -1.54 18.52 -3.95
N ALA A 251 -0.40 19.20 -3.81
CA ALA A 251 0.49 19.51 -4.94
C ALA A 251 1.11 18.23 -5.50
N LEU A 252 1.61 17.34 -4.65
CA LEU A 252 2.17 16.07 -5.06
C LEU A 252 1.09 15.18 -5.73
N ALA A 253 -0.10 15.07 -5.15
CA ALA A 253 -1.20 14.32 -5.75
C ALA A 253 -1.55 14.85 -7.14
N ARG A 254 -1.62 16.17 -7.33
CA ARG A 254 -1.88 16.81 -8.63
C ARG A 254 -0.79 16.53 -9.65
N ALA A 255 0.46 16.60 -9.21
CA ALA A 255 1.63 16.39 -10.05
C ALA A 255 1.75 14.93 -10.55
N LEU A 256 1.29 13.96 -9.75
CA LEU A 256 1.50 12.52 -10.00
C LEU A 256 0.22 11.76 -10.42
N THR A 257 -0.86 12.47 -10.69
CA THR A 257 -2.05 11.83 -11.28
C THR A 257 -1.72 11.30 -12.68
N THR A 258 -2.30 10.16 -13.05
CA THR A 258 -2.21 9.70 -14.44
C THR A 258 -2.93 10.71 -15.32
N THR A 259 -2.21 11.29 -16.27
CA THR A 259 -2.83 12.14 -17.29
C THR A 259 -3.81 11.27 -18.07
N VAL A 260 -5.09 11.36 -17.76
CA VAL A 260 -6.12 10.83 -18.65
C VAL A 260 -6.03 11.66 -19.92
N SER A 261 -5.39 11.14 -20.95
CA SER A 261 -5.48 11.71 -22.29
C SER A 261 -6.98 11.71 -22.63
N ARG A 262 -7.62 12.85 -22.48
CA ARG A 262 -8.95 13.06 -23.06
C ARG A 262 -8.73 13.02 -24.57
N ALA A 263 -8.90 11.82 -25.15
CA ALA A 263 -9.10 11.72 -26.58
C ALA A 263 -10.33 12.60 -26.90
N ARG A 264 -10.10 13.65 -27.66
CA ARG A 264 -11.13 14.50 -28.24
C ARG A 264 -11.84 13.76 -29.35
#